data_a30d28a3e486a75d44bcd213c5d16933
#
_entry.id   a30d28a3e486a75d44bcd213c5d16933
#
_cell.length_a   1.000
_cell.length_b   1.000
_cell.length_c   1.000
_cell.angle_alpha   90.00
_cell.angle_beta   90.00
_cell.angle_gamma   90.00
#
_symmetry.space_group_name_H-M   'P 1'
#
loop_
_entity.id
_entity.type
_entity.pdbx_description
1 polymer ?
#
loop_
_entity_poly.entity_id
_entity_poly.type
_entity_poly.pdbx_seq_one_letter_code
_entity_poly.pdbx_strand_id
1 'polypeptide(L)'
;MECTYDDIVLQGNAVMNENGAFNEIVDRYDGPKAIFIADRGYESINSFVKVGMKNHKYLIRVKDIHSRTSVLRSFGPFPDAEFDMHVRRTLTTKQTNEIKAHPEIYKFVPKNQRFDFFDGSPYFDFECRVVRFKISDDTYESIITNLDESEFNIQDIKELYHLRREIETSYRELKYHLDLNTLHSKKRMFIEQEIYAKLVLYNFCSRVSNNIKIKEKDRKYEYQLNYVRAFHIIRNYLKEKGGKNPPDIESLIAKEILPIRPNRQNERKVKAKSPVSFNYRYD
;
A
#
# COMPACT_ATOMS: atom_id res chain seq x y z
N MET A 1 -14.29 -2.60 4.89
CA MET A 1 -13.23 -3.51 4.41
C MET A 1 -12.36 -3.90 5.59
N GLU A 2 -11.90 -5.14 5.66
CA GLU A 2 -11.04 -5.62 6.75
C GLU A 2 -9.58 -5.31 6.39
N CYS A 3 -8.93 -4.43 7.16
CA CYS A 3 -7.51 -4.15 6.99
C CYS A 3 -6.70 -5.02 7.95
N THR A 4 -5.94 -5.97 7.42
CA THR A 4 -5.05 -6.87 8.18
C THR A 4 -3.66 -6.90 7.54
N TYR A 5 -2.65 -7.25 8.32
CA TYR A 5 -1.28 -7.46 7.86
C TYR A 5 -1.06 -8.95 7.60
N ASP A 6 -0.94 -9.34 6.35
CA ASP A 6 -0.68 -10.73 5.96
C ASP A 6 0.82 -11.03 5.91
N ASP A 7 1.63 -10.04 5.54
CA ASP A 7 3.09 -10.17 5.47
C ASP A 7 3.80 -8.85 5.79
N ILE A 8 5.07 -8.92 6.15
CA ILE A 8 5.95 -7.79 6.44
C ILE A 8 7.40 -8.11 6.11
N VAL A 9 8.12 -7.14 5.58
CA VAL A 9 9.58 -7.18 5.41
C VAL A 9 10.23 -6.19 6.36
N LEU A 10 11.07 -6.68 7.26
CA LEU A 10 11.84 -5.88 8.21
C LEU A 10 13.26 -5.64 7.68
N GLN A 11 13.56 -4.40 7.36
CA GLN A 11 14.88 -3.99 6.85
C GLN A 11 15.61 -3.12 7.88
N GLY A 12 16.93 -3.30 7.97
CA GLY A 12 17.77 -2.40 8.74
C GLY A 12 18.01 -1.08 8.01
N ASN A 13 18.25 0.01 8.76
CA ASN A 13 18.43 1.36 8.20
C ASN A 13 19.53 1.46 7.12
N ALA A 14 20.55 0.61 7.20
CA ALA A 14 21.66 0.61 6.23
C ALA A 14 21.30 -0.04 4.88
N VAL A 15 20.19 -0.77 4.79
CA VAL A 15 19.82 -1.60 3.63
C VAL A 15 18.35 -1.37 3.22
N MET A 16 17.86 -0.13 3.36
CA MET A 16 16.50 0.17 2.96
C MET A 16 16.32 0.07 1.45
N ASN A 17 15.48 -0.87 1.01
CA ASN A 17 15.11 -1.08 -0.38
C ASN A 17 13.63 -1.42 -0.48
N GLU A 18 12.78 -0.41 -0.62
CA GLU A 18 11.32 -0.56 -0.66
C GLU A 18 10.88 -1.44 -1.85
N ASN A 19 11.46 -1.26 -3.03
CA ASN A 19 11.15 -2.09 -4.20
C ASN A 19 11.58 -3.55 -4.00
N GLY A 20 12.72 -3.78 -3.34
CA GLY A 20 13.18 -5.12 -2.97
C GLY A 20 12.22 -5.79 -1.99
N ALA A 21 11.77 -5.06 -0.97
CA ALA A 21 10.78 -5.53 0.00
C ALA A 21 9.43 -5.87 -0.66
N PHE A 22 8.95 -5.00 -1.55
CA PHE A 22 7.73 -5.27 -2.32
C PHE A 22 7.85 -6.54 -3.15
N ASN A 23 8.95 -6.71 -3.87
CA ASN A 23 9.18 -7.89 -4.69
C ASN A 23 9.31 -9.17 -3.84
N GLU A 24 9.86 -9.08 -2.64
CA GLU A 24 9.94 -10.19 -1.68
C GLU A 24 8.55 -10.60 -1.17
N ILE A 25 7.69 -9.64 -0.86
CA ILE A 25 6.29 -9.90 -0.49
C ILE A 25 5.55 -10.58 -1.65
N VAL A 26 5.70 -10.07 -2.88
CA VAL A 26 5.11 -10.69 -4.07
C VAL A 26 5.61 -12.13 -4.26
N ASP A 27 6.89 -12.40 -4.00
CA ASP A 27 7.47 -13.74 -4.12
C ASP A 27 6.90 -14.73 -3.08
N ARG A 28 6.68 -14.27 -1.85
CA ARG A 28 6.16 -15.08 -0.74
C ARG A 28 4.65 -15.27 -0.76
N TYR A 29 3.93 -14.42 -1.48
CA TYR A 29 2.48 -14.48 -1.52
C TYR A 29 2.00 -15.75 -2.24
N ASP A 30 1.31 -16.61 -1.53
CA ASP A 30 0.75 -17.91 -1.97
C ASP A 30 -0.79 -17.95 -1.89
N GLY A 31 -1.42 -16.80 -1.62
CA GLY A 31 -2.87 -16.66 -1.53
C GLY A 31 -3.57 -16.65 -2.89
N PRO A 32 -4.89 -16.41 -2.91
CA PRO A 32 -5.68 -16.31 -4.14
C PRO A 32 -5.22 -15.16 -5.03
N LYS A 33 -5.72 -15.11 -6.27
CA LYS A 33 -5.44 -13.99 -7.18
C LYS A 33 -5.74 -12.65 -6.52
N ALA A 34 -4.76 -11.76 -6.47
CA ALA A 34 -4.79 -10.49 -5.75
C ALA A 34 -4.50 -9.30 -6.67
N ILE A 35 -4.90 -8.11 -6.24
CA ILE A 35 -4.50 -6.83 -6.81
C ILE A 35 -3.51 -6.17 -5.85
N PHE A 36 -2.25 -6.04 -6.26
CA PHE A 36 -1.22 -5.34 -5.49
C PHE A 36 -1.34 -3.84 -5.73
N ILE A 37 -1.76 -3.09 -4.72
CA ILE A 37 -1.92 -1.64 -4.80
C ILE A 37 -0.76 -0.97 -4.07
N ALA A 38 -0.01 -0.09 -4.77
CA ALA A 38 1.15 0.56 -4.20
C ALA A 38 1.30 2.03 -4.61
N ASP A 39 2.09 2.78 -3.82
CA ASP A 39 2.39 4.19 -4.08
C ASP A 39 3.56 4.31 -5.07
N ARG A 40 3.82 5.55 -5.50
CA ARG A 40 4.88 5.93 -6.45
C ARG A 40 6.30 5.56 -6.01
N GLY A 41 6.52 5.24 -4.75
CA GLY A 41 7.79 4.69 -4.27
C GLY A 41 8.12 3.32 -4.88
N TYR A 42 7.10 2.60 -5.32
CA TYR A 42 7.20 1.26 -5.92
C TYR A 42 7.19 1.27 -7.45
N GLU A 43 7.38 2.44 -8.09
CA GLU A 43 7.45 2.63 -9.53
C GLU A 43 8.66 1.90 -10.14
N SER A 44 8.44 0.66 -10.59
CA SER A 44 9.49 -0.19 -11.19
C SER A 44 8.90 -1.16 -12.21
N ILE A 45 9.45 -1.15 -13.45
CA ILE A 45 9.02 -2.11 -14.47
C ILE A 45 9.28 -3.55 -14.00
N ASN A 46 10.37 -3.80 -13.29
CA ASN A 46 10.65 -5.11 -12.73
C ASN A 46 9.55 -5.59 -11.79
N SER A 47 9.04 -4.70 -10.95
CA SER A 47 7.93 -5.01 -10.02
C SER A 47 6.62 -5.26 -10.76
N PHE A 48 6.30 -4.47 -11.80
CA PHE A 48 5.11 -4.66 -12.62
C PHE A 48 5.12 -6.04 -13.28
N VAL A 49 6.24 -6.38 -13.93
CA VAL A 49 6.42 -7.69 -14.58
C VAL A 49 6.34 -8.82 -13.57
N LYS A 50 7.01 -8.68 -12.41
CA LYS A 50 7.00 -9.71 -11.35
C LYS A 50 5.59 -10.07 -10.90
N VAL A 51 4.76 -9.08 -10.61
CA VAL A 51 3.36 -9.29 -10.21
C VAL A 51 2.59 -10.00 -11.33
N GLY A 52 2.74 -9.54 -12.58
CA GLY A 52 2.09 -10.14 -13.74
C GLY A 52 2.51 -11.58 -14.00
N MET A 53 3.81 -11.91 -13.90
CA MET A 53 4.35 -13.27 -14.08
C MET A 53 3.83 -14.25 -13.03
N LYS A 54 3.46 -13.77 -11.84
CA LYS A 54 2.80 -14.57 -10.80
C LYS A 54 1.27 -14.63 -10.96
N ASN A 55 0.74 -14.20 -12.10
CA ASN A 55 -0.70 -14.20 -12.41
C ASN A 55 -1.53 -13.33 -11.46
N HIS A 56 -0.92 -12.34 -10.84
CA HIS A 56 -1.59 -11.32 -10.04
C HIS A 56 -1.84 -10.04 -10.84
N LYS A 57 -2.66 -9.17 -10.28
CA LYS A 57 -2.92 -7.85 -10.81
C LYS A 57 -2.15 -6.80 -9.98
N TYR A 58 -1.83 -5.68 -10.62
CA TYR A 58 -1.23 -4.55 -9.92
C TYR A 58 -1.95 -3.25 -10.28
N LEU A 59 -1.90 -2.30 -9.37
CA LEU A 59 -2.38 -0.94 -9.50
C LEU A 59 -1.41 -0.04 -8.76
N ILE A 60 -0.45 0.53 -9.49
CA ILE A 60 0.67 1.25 -8.88
C ILE A 60 0.67 2.69 -9.38
N ARG A 61 0.61 3.63 -8.41
CA ARG A 61 0.80 5.03 -8.73
C ARG A 61 2.22 5.28 -9.20
N VAL A 62 2.34 6.08 -10.25
CA VAL A 62 3.62 6.50 -10.81
C VAL A 62 3.73 8.03 -10.81
N LYS A 63 4.93 8.53 -11.01
CA LYS A 63 5.15 9.97 -11.21
C LYS A 63 4.48 10.40 -12.50
N ASP A 64 3.89 11.60 -12.48
CA ASP A 64 3.20 12.14 -13.64
C ASP A 64 4.11 12.31 -14.87
N ILE A 65 3.48 12.44 -16.03
CA ILE A 65 4.13 12.56 -17.36
C ILE A 65 5.17 13.68 -17.41
N HIS A 66 4.97 14.75 -16.65
CA HIS A 66 5.89 15.89 -16.57
C HIS A 66 7.13 15.64 -15.70
N SER A 67 7.13 14.59 -14.87
CA SER A 67 8.28 14.28 -14.03
C SER A 67 9.44 13.72 -14.82
N ARG A 68 10.64 14.29 -14.66
CA ARG A 68 11.86 13.84 -15.35
C ARG A 68 12.23 12.39 -15.04
N THR A 69 11.83 11.89 -13.89
CA THR A 69 12.17 10.55 -13.40
C THR A 69 11.00 9.57 -13.48
N SER A 70 9.90 9.92 -14.13
CA SER A 70 8.76 9.03 -14.33
C SER A 70 9.07 7.93 -15.34
N VAL A 71 8.63 6.71 -15.04
CA VAL A 71 8.65 5.58 -16.00
C VAL A 71 7.83 5.88 -17.25
N LEU A 72 6.80 6.73 -17.12
CA LEU A 72 5.92 7.13 -18.24
C LEU A 72 6.67 7.80 -19.39
N ARG A 73 7.75 8.54 -19.09
CA ARG A 73 8.60 9.15 -20.15
C ARG A 73 9.16 8.12 -21.13
N SER A 74 9.29 6.89 -20.68
CA SER A 74 9.77 5.78 -21.50
C SER A 74 8.68 5.17 -22.38
N PHE A 75 7.43 5.51 -22.13
CA PHE A 75 6.27 4.92 -22.78
C PHE A 75 5.50 5.92 -23.64
N GLY A 76 5.75 7.24 -23.45
CA GLY A 76 5.09 8.33 -24.18
C GLY A 76 5.46 8.43 -25.65
N PRO A 77 4.95 9.44 -26.36
CA PRO A 77 4.27 10.61 -25.79
C PRO A 77 2.84 10.34 -25.33
N PHE A 78 2.42 11.06 -24.29
CA PHE A 78 1.06 11.03 -23.75
C PHE A 78 0.39 12.40 -23.87
N PRO A 79 -0.95 12.47 -23.99
CA PRO A 79 -1.69 13.72 -23.95
C PRO A 79 -1.52 14.43 -22.61
N ASP A 80 -1.47 15.77 -22.63
CA ASP A 80 -1.52 16.57 -21.39
C ASP A 80 -2.97 16.81 -20.94
N ALA A 81 -3.68 15.70 -20.71
CA ALA A 81 -5.08 15.63 -20.32
C ALA A 81 -5.32 14.36 -19.51
N GLU A 82 -6.55 14.09 -19.14
CA GLU A 82 -6.97 12.75 -18.68
C GLU A 82 -6.91 11.77 -19.86
N PHE A 83 -6.41 10.57 -19.59
CA PHE A 83 -6.39 9.50 -20.59
C PHE A 83 -6.40 8.11 -19.93
N ASP A 84 -6.74 7.15 -20.75
CA ASP A 84 -6.70 5.72 -20.44
C ASP A 84 -6.18 5.01 -21.70
N MET A 85 -4.97 4.48 -21.63
CA MET A 85 -4.25 4.00 -22.80
C MET A 85 -3.50 2.71 -22.51
N HIS A 86 -3.55 1.79 -23.46
CA HIS A 86 -2.67 0.63 -23.49
C HIS A 86 -1.31 0.99 -24.09
N VAL A 87 -0.27 0.51 -23.43
CA VAL A 87 1.11 0.72 -23.84
C VAL A 87 1.78 -0.63 -24.04
N ARG A 88 2.41 -0.81 -25.19
CA ARG A 88 3.27 -1.95 -25.50
C ARG A 88 4.68 -1.47 -25.79
N ARG A 89 5.69 -2.12 -25.24
CA ARG A 89 7.10 -1.87 -25.51
C ARG A 89 7.88 -3.18 -25.44
N THR A 90 8.81 -3.37 -26.35
CA THR A 90 9.82 -4.42 -26.21
C THR A 90 10.99 -3.87 -25.40
N LEU A 91 11.13 -4.33 -24.16
CA LEU A 91 12.27 -4.01 -23.32
C LEU A 91 13.52 -4.70 -23.86
N THR A 92 14.67 -4.01 -23.88
CA THR A 92 15.89 -4.59 -24.43
C THR A 92 17.16 -4.06 -23.77
N THR A 93 18.19 -4.91 -23.69
CA THR A 93 19.54 -4.52 -23.26
C THR A 93 20.42 -4.05 -24.42
N LYS A 94 19.94 -4.15 -25.66
CA LYS A 94 20.68 -3.74 -26.86
C LYS A 94 20.46 -2.27 -27.20
N GLN A 95 21.45 -1.67 -27.86
CA GLN A 95 21.45 -0.27 -28.32
C GLN A 95 21.92 -0.15 -29.79
N THR A 96 21.28 -0.91 -30.68
CA THR A 96 21.55 -0.75 -32.13
C THR A 96 20.95 0.56 -32.65
N ASN A 97 21.39 1.01 -33.83
CA ASN A 97 20.83 2.20 -34.47
C ASN A 97 19.34 2.04 -34.76
N GLU A 98 18.90 0.86 -35.13
CA GLU A 98 17.49 0.50 -35.32
C GLU A 98 16.68 0.68 -34.02
N ILE A 99 17.15 0.12 -32.90
CA ILE A 99 16.48 0.26 -31.58
C ILE A 99 16.37 1.74 -31.18
N LYS A 100 17.43 2.52 -31.41
CA LYS A 100 17.42 3.96 -31.09
C LYS A 100 16.49 4.76 -32.00
N ALA A 101 16.30 4.32 -33.25
CA ALA A 101 15.40 4.96 -34.19
C ALA A 101 13.91 4.73 -33.90
N HIS A 102 13.59 3.68 -33.11
CA HIS A 102 12.21 3.26 -32.82
C HIS A 102 11.90 3.24 -31.31
N PRO A 103 11.94 4.39 -30.60
CA PRO A 103 11.63 4.48 -29.18
C PRO A 103 10.15 4.20 -28.87
N GLU A 104 9.28 4.27 -29.86
CA GLU A 104 7.87 3.90 -29.78
C GLU A 104 7.65 2.37 -29.68
N ILE A 105 8.64 1.57 -30.11
CA ILE A 105 8.61 0.10 -30.04
C ILE A 105 9.49 -0.38 -28.90
N TYR A 106 10.71 0.16 -28.80
CA TYR A 106 11.75 -0.36 -27.92
C TYR A 106 11.98 0.53 -26.70
N LYS A 107 12.18 -0.10 -25.57
CA LYS A 107 12.62 0.53 -24.34
C LYS A 107 13.97 -0.07 -23.91
N PHE A 108 15.02 0.73 -23.96
CA PHE A 108 16.32 0.31 -23.46
C PHE A 108 16.30 0.20 -21.92
N VAL A 109 16.78 -0.93 -21.41
CA VAL A 109 17.00 -1.21 -19.98
C VAL A 109 18.52 -1.25 -19.74
N PRO A 110 19.09 -0.25 -19.05
CA PRO A 110 20.53 -0.22 -18.78
C PRO A 110 20.93 -1.30 -17.77
N LYS A 111 22.18 -1.77 -17.84
CA LYS A 111 22.69 -2.85 -16.99
C LYS A 111 22.64 -2.56 -15.48
N ASN A 112 22.65 -1.29 -15.08
CA ASN A 112 22.52 -0.88 -13.69
C ASN A 112 21.06 -0.81 -13.21
N GLN A 113 20.09 -0.96 -14.12
CA GLN A 113 18.66 -1.08 -13.76
C GLN A 113 18.33 -2.57 -13.63
N ARG A 114 17.86 -2.96 -12.46
CA ARG A 114 17.45 -4.34 -12.22
C ARG A 114 16.25 -4.70 -13.11
N PHE A 115 16.40 -5.78 -13.85
CA PHE A 115 15.32 -6.43 -14.57
C PHE A 115 15.61 -7.93 -14.67
N ASP A 116 14.79 -8.74 -14.00
CA ASP A 116 15.08 -10.15 -13.72
C ASP A 116 14.52 -11.12 -14.79
N PHE A 117 13.87 -10.62 -15.86
CA PHE A 117 13.07 -11.43 -16.76
C PHE A 117 13.58 -11.53 -18.20
N PHE A 118 14.84 -11.25 -18.45
CA PHE A 118 15.40 -11.41 -19.79
C PHE A 118 15.69 -12.87 -20.21
N ASP A 119 15.72 -13.81 -19.28
CA ASP A 119 15.74 -15.27 -19.47
C ASP A 119 16.49 -15.77 -20.73
N GLY A 120 17.75 -15.37 -20.92
CA GLY A 120 18.56 -15.72 -22.07
C GLY A 120 18.25 -14.96 -23.37
N SER A 121 17.14 -14.25 -23.46
CA SER A 121 16.80 -13.31 -24.55
C SER A 121 17.15 -11.87 -24.13
N PRO A 122 17.77 -11.05 -24.99
CA PRO A 122 17.96 -9.64 -24.71
C PRO A 122 16.70 -8.81 -24.94
N TYR A 123 15.55 -9.44 -25.16
CA TYR A 123 14.25 -8.81 -25.43
C TYR A 123 13.17 -9.39 -24.54
N PHE A 124 12.26 -8.52 -24.09
CA PHE A 124 11.08 -8.88 -23.30
C PHE A 124 9.90 -7.98 -23.71
N ASP A 125 8.78 -8.57 -24.11
CA ASP A 125 7.59 -7.81 -24.46
C ASP A 125 6.82 -7.44 -23.20
N PHE A 126 6.67 -6.14 -22.98
CA PHE A 126 5.98 -5.54 -21.86
C PHE A 126 4.72 -4.82 -22.31
N GLU A 127 3.62 -5.10 -21.64
CA GLU A 127 2.34 -4.45 -21.86
C GLU A 127 1.77 -3.97 -20.53
N CYS A 128 1.20 -2.78 -20.54
CA CYS A 128 0.47 -2.24 -19.38
C CYS A 128 -0.61 -1.25 -19.85
N ARG A 129 -1.54 -0.96 -18.97
CA ARG A 129 -2.52 0.10 -19.11
C ARG A 129 -2.07 1.28 -18.25
N VAL A 130 -2.11 2.47 -18.80
CA VAL A 130 -1.77 3.72 -18.14
C VAL A 130 -3.03 4.57 -18.04
N VAL A 131 -3.43 4.90 -16.82
CA VAL A 131 -4.60 5.71 -16.53
C VAL A 131 -4.16 6.99 -15.86
N ARG A 132 -4.48 8.14 -16.45
CA ARG A 132 -4.23 9.46 -15.87
C ARG A 132 -5.54 10.18 -15.66
N PHE A 133 -5.80 10.61 -14.45
CA PHE A 133 -7.03 11.30 -14.08
C PHE A 133 -6.80 12.49 -13.16
N LYS A 134 -7.71 13.45 -13.23
CA LYS A 134 -7.68 14.68 -12.45
C LYS A 134 -8.15 14.44 -11.01
N ILE A 135 -7.41 14.99 -10.04
CA ILE A 135 -7.80 14.97 -8.61
C ILE A 135 -8.25 16.37 -8.16
N SER A 136 -7.65 17.42 -8.71
CA SER A 136 -8.02 18.82 -8.49
C SER A 136 -7.70 19.61 -9.74
N ASP A 137 -8.01 20.91 -9.77
CA ASP A 137 -7.90 21.74 -10.98
C ASP A 137 -6.54 21.66 -11.67
N ASP A 138 -5.46 21.55 -10.92
CA ASP A 138 -4.08 21.52 -11.45
C ASP A 138 -3.31 20.25 -11.08
N THR A 139 -4.00 19.20 -10.58
CA THR A 139 -3.32 18.00 -10.07
C THR A 139 -3.89 16.74 -10.70
N TYR A 140 -2.97 15.94 -11.23
CA TYR A 140 -3.29 14.63 -11.81
C TYR A 140 -2.64 13.50 -11.01
N GLU A 141 -3.29 12.34 -11.03
CA GLU A 141 -2.68 11.07 -10.64
C GLU A 141 -2.53 10.19 -11.87
N SER A 142 -1.38 9.53 -11.95
CA SER A 142 -1.06 8.56 -13.00
C SER A 142 -0.85 7.20 -12.38
N ILE A 143 -1.54 6.21 -12.94
CA ILE A 143 -1.54 4.81 -12.47
C ILE A 143 -1.06 3.92 -13.61
N ILE A 144 -0.19 2.97 -13.31
CA ILE A 144 0.11 1.83 -14.19
C ILE A 144 -0.54 0.58 -13.63
N THR A 145 -1.20 -0.18 -14.50
CA THR A 145 -1.94 -1.38 -14.11
C THR A 145 -1.95 -2.43 -15.24
N ASN A 146 -2.26 -3.68 -14.90
CA ASN A 146 -2.62 -4.76 -15.82
C ASN A 146 -4.08 -5.19 -15.64
N LEU A 147 -4.92 -4.35 -15.04
CA LEU A 147 -6.36 -4.53 -14.96
C LEU A 147 -6.99 -4.26 -16.32
N ASP A 148 -7.91 -5.13 -16.74
CA ASP A 148 -8.61 -5.01 -18.01
C ASP A 148 -9.60 -3.84 -17.96
N GLU A 149 -9.68 -3.03 -19.03
CA GLU A 149 -10.59 -1.89 -19.12
C GLU A 149 -12.07 -2.30 -19.20
N SER A 150 -12.33 -3.50 -19.70
CA SER A 150 -13.69 -4.06 -19.79
C SER A 150 -14.25 -4.48 -18.42
N GLU A 151 -13.36 -4.82 -17.47
CA GLU A 151 -13.72 -5.20 -16.10
C GLU A 151 -13.63 -4.02 -15.12
N PHE A 152 -12.69 -3.10 -15.36
CA PHE A 152 -12.38 -1.98 -14.46
C PHE A 152 -12.30 -0.66 -15.24
N ASN A 153 -13.33 0.15 -15.15
CA ASN A 153 -13.33 1.49 -15.73
C ASN A 153 -12.47 2.47 -14.88
N ILE A 154 -12.31 3.71 -15.34
CA ILE A 154 -11.51 4.74 -14.64
C ILE A 154 -12.01 5.00 -13.22
N GLN A 155 -13.32 4.96 -13.00
CA GLN A 155 -13.90 5.18 -11.66
C GLN A 155 -13.54 4.05 -10.72
N ASP A 156 -13.58 2.80 -11.18
CA ASP A 156 -13.16 1.63 -10.40
C ASP A 156 -11.67 1.73 -10.03
N ILE A 157 -10.82 2.18 -10.96
CA ILE A 157 -9.39 2.42 -10.70
C ILE A 157 -9.19 3.47 -9.61
N LYS A 158 -9.96 4.58 -9.63
CA LYS A 158 -9.92 5.62 -8.59
C LYS A 158 -10.31 5.05 -7.22
N GLU A 159 -11.39 4.29 -7.16
CA GLU A 159 -11.90 3.68 -5.93
C GLU A 159 -10.93 2.65 -5.37
N LEU A 160 -10.42 1.74 -6.19
CA LEU A 160 -9.40 0.78 -5.79
C LEU A 160 -8.15 1.47 -5.25
N TYR A 161 -7.65 2.50 -5.95
CA TYR A 161 -6.47 3.21 -5.48
C TYR A 161 -6.73 3.97 -4.16
N HIS A 162 -7.95 4.43 -3.94
CA HIS A 162 -8.33 5.08 -2.68
C HIS A 162 -8.15 4.17 -1.47
N LEU A 163 -8.33 2.84 -1.62
CA LEU A 163 -8.13 1.84 -0.56
C LEU A 163 -6.69 1.86 0.00
N ARG A 164 -5.71 2.32 -0.77
CA ARG A 164 -4.34 2.51 -0.28
C ARG A 164 -4.26 3.39 0.98
N ARG A 165 -5.20 4.33 1.15
CA ARG A 165 -5.23 5.21 2.34
C ARG A 165 -5.49 4.44 3.65
N GLU A 166 -6.09 3.27 3.57
CA GLU A 166 -6.32 2.43 4.75
C GLU A 166 -5.00 1.94 5.35
N ILE A 167 -4.00 1.65 4.53
CA ILE A 167 -2.64 1.30 4.99
C ILE A 167 -2.00 2.44 5.81
N GLU A 168 -2.16 3.69 5.39
CA GLU A 168 -1.63 4.84 6.14
C GLU A 168 -2.34 4.99 7.49
N THR A 169 -3.63 4.71 7.52
CA THR A 169 -4.45 4.75 8.75
C THR A 169 -4.05 3.61 9.67
N SER A 170 -3.99 2.37 9.18
CA SER A 170 -3.62 1.20 9.98
C SER A 170 -2.19 1.32 10.54
N TYR A 171 -1.25 1.86 9.76
CA TYR A 171 0.12 2.09 10.22
C TYR A 171 0.19 3.16 11.32
N ARG A 172 -0.66 4.19 11.24
CA ARG A 172 -0.81 5.18 12.31
C ARG A 172 -1.38 4.55 13.58
N GLU A 173 -2.36 3.68 13.44
CA GLU A 173 -2.95 2.93 14.57
C GLU A 173 -1.92 2.03 15.24
N LEU A 174 -1.15 1.27 14.46
CA LEU A 174 -0.02 0.49 14.98
C LEU A 174 0.97 1.34 15.77
N LYS A 175 1.36 2.49 15.23
CA LYS A 175 2.33 3.38 15.88
C LYS A 175 1.84 3.96 17.20
N TYR A 176 0.60 4.43 17.22
CA TYR A 176 0.11 5.25 18.35
C TYR A 176 -0.80 4.50 19.31
N HIS A 177 -1.45 3.42 18.87
CA HIS A 177 -2.38 2.67 19.72
C HIS A 177 -1.80 1.34 20.20
N LEU A 178 -0.90 0.74 19.41
CA LEU A 178 -0.17 -0.46 19.80
C LEU A 178 1.31 -0.20 20.09
N ASP A 179 1.70 1.07 20.21
CA ASP A 179 3.05 1.50 20.60
C ASP A 179 4.16 0.90 19.74
N LEU A 180 3.93 0.75 18.40
CA LEU A 180 4.96 0.18 17.51
C LEU A 180 6.26 0.99 17.52
N ASN A 181 6.19 2.29 17.86
CA ASN A 181 7.37 3.15 17.98
C ASN A 181 8.20 2.91 19.27
N THR A 182 7.68 2.11 20.20
CA THR A 182 8.31 1.88 21.51
C THR A 182 8.63 0.41 21.64
N LEU A 183 9.91 0.06 21.62
CA LEU A 183 10.41 -1.30 21.71
C LEU A 183 11.13 -1.50 23.04
N HIS A 184 11.01 -2.71 23.62
CA HIS A 184 11.62 -3.05 24.92
C HIS A 184 13.04 -3.61 24.75
N SER A 185 13.33 -4.22 23.61
CA SER A 185 14.61 -4.87 23.38
C SER A 185 15.50 -4.12 22.38
N LYS A 186 16.81 -4.28 22.53
CA LYS A 186 17.83 -3.81 21.58
C LYS A 186 18.32 -4.91 20.63
N LYS A 187 18.09 -6.19 20.95
CA LYS A 187 18.50 -7.32 20.11
C LYS A 187 17.50 -7.52 18.99
N ARG A 188 18.02 -7.63 17.75
CA ARG A 188 17.22 -7.74 16.52
C ARG A 188 16.12 -8.80 16.63
N MET A 189 16.44 -10.01 17.05
CA MET A 189 15.48 -11.10 17.17
C MET A 189 14.29 -10.76 18.09
N PHE A 190 14.53 -10.09 19.21
CA PHE A 190 13.46 -9.68 20.12
C PHE A 190 12.68 -8.48 19.62
N ILE A 191 13.33 -7.56 18.86
CA ILE A 191 12.65 -6.48 18.15
C ILE A 191 11.67 -7.06 17.12
N GLU A 192 12.12 -8.01 16.30
CA GLU A 192 11.29 -8.70 15.31
C GLU A 192 10.12 -9.41 15.99
N GLN A 193 10.37 -10.15 17.07
CA GLN A 193 9.33 -10.82 17.86
C GLN A 193 8.28 -9.82 18.37
N GLU A 194 8.72 -8.68 18.90
CA GLU A 194 7.81 -7.64 19.42
C GLU A 194 6.97 -7.01 18.31
N ILE A 195 7.57 -6.76 17.14
CA ILE A 195 6.86 -6.23 15.97
C ILE A 195 5.79 -7.23 15.51
N TYR A 196 6.14 -8.50 15.33
CA TYR A 196 5.18 -9.54 14.94
C TYR A 196 4.05 -9.69 15.96
N ALA A 197 4.35 -9.65 17.25
CA ALA A 197 3.32 -9.71 18.29
C ALA A 197 2.33 -8.54 18.19
N LYS A 198 2.81 -7.32 17.90
CA LYS A 198 1.97 -6.14 17.71
C LYS A 198 1.11 -6.25 16.44
N LEU A 199 1.64 -6.81 15.34
CA LEU A 199 0.88 -7.06 14.12
C LEU A 199 -0.23 -8.10 14.32
N VAL A 200 0.09 -9.21 15.01
CA VAL A 200 -0.92 -10.23 15.35
C VAL A 200 -2.02 -9.63 16.22
N LEU A 201 -1.65 -8.82 17.22
CA LEU A 201 -2.63 -8.13 18.06
C LEU A 201 -3.48 -7.15 17.24
N TYR A 202 -2.88 -6.41 16.31
CA TYR A 202 -3.60 -5.52 15.39
C TYR A 202 -4.63 -6.29 14.57
N ASN A 203 -4.21 -7.38 13.92
CA ASN A 203 -5.09 -8.21 13.10
C ASN A 203 -6.26 -8.76 13.93
N PHE A 204 -5.99 -9.25 15.14
CA PHE A 204 -7.03 -9.72 16.03
C PHE A 204 -8.02 -8.61 16.39
N CYS A 205 -7.52 -7.43 16.81
CA CYS A 205 -8.36 -6.28 17.15
C CYS A 205 -9.19 -5.81 15.94
N SER A 206 -8.59 -5.75 14.74
CA SER A 206 -9.26 -5.36 13.50
C SER A 206 -10.41 -6.34 13.20
N ARG A 207 -10.15 -7.64 13.22
CA ARG A 207 -11.17 -8.68 12.97
C ARG A 207 -12.33 -8.62 13.96
N VAL A 208 -12.04 -8.51 15.25
CA VAL A 208 -13.09 -8.38 16.27
C VAL A 208 -13.91 -7.12 16.01
N SER A 209 -13.26 -5.98 15.79
CA SER A 209 -13.95 -4.70 15.60
C SER A 209 -14.83 -4.68 14.35
N ASN A 210 -14.36 -5.26 13.24
CA ASN A 210 -15.09 -5.28 11.97
C ASN A 210 -16.35 -6.20 12.01
N ASN A 211 -16.40 -7.16 12.93
CA ASN A 211 -17.58 -8.00 13.12
C ASN A 211 -18.66 -7.35 14.00
N ILE A 212 -18.36 -6.23 14.65
CA ILE A 212 -19.30 -5.55 15.54
C ILE A 212 -20.23 -4.63 14.76
N LYS A 213 -21.53 -4.90 14.85
CA LYS A 213 -22.56 -4.07 14.22
C LYS A 213 -22.94 -2.90 15.11
N ILE A 214 -22.87 -1.70 14.56
CA ILE A 214 -23.42 -0.50 15.21
C ILE A 214 -24.93 -0.55 15.11
N LYS A 215 -25.63 -0.41 16.23
CA LYS A 215 -27.11 -0.33 16.21
C LYS A 215 -27.54 0.92 15.46
N GLU A 216 -28.35 0.71 14.43
CA GLU A 216 -29.00 1.81 13.71
C GLU A 216 -29.91 2.58 14.65
N LYS A 217 -29.74 3.89 14.66
CA LYS A 217 -30.61 4.83 15.37
C LYS A 217 -30.79 6.04 14.48
N ASP A 218 -31.93 6.68 14.59
CA ASP A 218 -32.15 7.98 13.94
C ASP A 218 -31.19 9.01 14.51
N ARG A 219 -30.16 9.39 13.73
CA ARG A 219 -29.06 10.28 14.13
C ARG A 219 -28.73 11.24 12.99
N LYS A 220 -28.28 12.43 13.34
CA LYS A 220 -27.89 13.48 12.38
C LYS A 220 -26.73 13.07 11.45
N TYR A 221 -25.87 12.16 11.87
CA TYR A 221 -24.68 11.72 11.14
C TYR A 221 -24.62 10.20 11.12
N GLU A 222 -23.92 9.66 10.13
CA GLU A 222 -23.43 8.29 10.17
C GLU A 222 -22.38 8.14 11.27
N TYR A 223 -22.26 6.95 11.82
CA TYR A 223 -21.30 6.66 12.89
C TYR A 223 -20.44 5.46 12.52
N GLN A 224 -19.19 5.52 12.95
CA GLN A 224 -18.24 4.43 12.86
C GLN A 224 -17.74 4.03 14.25
N LEU A 225 -17.19 2.83 14.39
CA LEU A 225 -16.56 2.41 15.62
C LEU A 225 -15.35 3.29 15.95
N ASN A 226 -15.15 3.53 17.23
CA ASN A 226 -13.92 4.12 17.73
C ASN A 226 -12.87 3.00 17.87
N TYR A 227 -12.11 2.74 16.81
CA TYR A 227 -11.10 1.68 16.80
C TYR A 227 -10.07 1.81 17.91
N VAL A 228 -9.71 3.03 18.33
CA VAL A 228 -8.79 3.28 19.44
C VAL A 228 -9.35 2.67 20.75
N ARG A 229 -10.62 2.97 21.02
CA ARG A 229 -11.28 2.44 22.24
C ARG A 229 -11.54 0.95 22.12
N ALA A 230 -11.92 0.47 20.95
CA ALA A 230 -12.08 -0.95 20.68
C ALA A 230 -10.78 -1.72 20.99
N PHE A 231 -9.64 -1.26 20.47
CA PHE A 231 -8.33 -1.87 20.73
C PHE A 231 -7.96 -1.86 22.21
N HIS A 232 -8.26 -0.77 22.94
CA HIS A 232 -8.04 -0.73 24.40
C HIS A 232 -8.90 -1.73 25.13
N ILE A 233 -10.18 -1.86 24.79
CA ILE A 233 -11.10 -2.83 25.40
C ILE A 233 -10.60 -4.26 25.17
N ILE A 234 -10.28 -4.60 23.91
CA ILE A 234 -9.79 -5.93 23.56
C ILE A 234 -8.46 -6.24 24.28
N ARG A 235 -7.51 -5.28 24.28
CA ARG A 235 -6.22 -5.47 24.96
C ARG A 235 -6.38 -5.68 26.46
N ASN A 236 -7.28 -4.97 27.12
CA ASN A 236 -7.55 -5.16 28.54
C ASN A 236 -8.17 -6.53 28.79
N TYR A 237 -9.15 -6.94 27.98
CA TYR A 237 -9.75 -8.27 28.06
C TYR A 237 -8.70 -9.39 27.93
N LEU A 238 -7.76 -9.28 27.00
CA LEU A 238 -6.69 -10.27 26.85
C LEU A 238 -5.70 -10.31 28.02
N LYS A 239 -5.57 -9.19 28.79
CA LYS A 239 -4.73 -9.14 30.00
C LYS A 239 -5.42 -9.75 31.20
N GLU A 240 -6.74 -9.70 31.26
CA GLU A 240 -7.52 -10.27 32.34
C GLU A 240 -7.51 -11.79 32.21
N LYS A 241 -6.77 -12.45 33.11
CA LYS A 241 -6.70 -13.92 33.16
C LYS A 241 -8.03 -14.46 33.66
N GLY A 242 -8.98 -14.71 32.73
CA GLY A 242 -10.13 -15.60 32.94
C GLY A 242 -10.90 -15.41 34.26
N GLY A 243 -11.57 -14.28 34.43
CA GLY A 243 -12.57 -14.15 35.52
C GLY A 243 -13.76 -15.09 35.26
N LYS A 244 -14.48 -15.44 36.30
CA LYS A 244 -15.67 -16.33 36.23
C LYS A 244 -16.77 -15.80 35.29
N ASN A 245 -16.81 -14.47 35.05
CA ASN A 245 -17.75 -13.81 34.15
C ASN A 245 -16.97 -12.83 33.26
N PRO A 246 -16.50 -13.24 32.08
CA PRO A 246 -15.84 -12.33 31.15
C PRO A 246 -16.83 -11.23 30.70
N PRO A 247 -16.40 -9.97 30.56
CA PRO A 247 -17.25 -8.89 30.11
C PRO A 247 -17.68 -9.15 28.65
N ASP A 248 -18.90 -8.71 28.33
CA ASP A 248 -19.39 -8.68 26.94
C ASP A 248 -18.66 -7.57 26.15
N ILE A 249 -17.53 -7.94 25.53
CA ILE A 249 -16.68 -7.01 24.78
C ILE A 249 -17.39 -6.44 23.56
N GLU A 250 -18.29 -7.20 22.91
CA GLU A 250 -19.05 -6.71 21.77
C GLU A 250 -19.95 -5.54 22.18
N SER A 251 -20.70 -5.71 23.25
CA SER A 251 -21.56 -4.64 23.80
C SER A 251 -20.75 -3.44 24.28
N LEU A 252 -19.56 -3.65 24.83
CA LEU A 252 -18.69 -2.55 25.26
C LEU A 252 -18.15 -1.77 24.05
N ILE A 253 -17.67 -2.45 23.02
CA ILE A 253 -17.13 -1.81 21.82
C ILE A 253 -18.25 -1.12 21.04
N ALA A 254 -19.43 -1.75 20.90
CA ALA A 254 -20.58 -1.18 20.18
C ALA A 254 -21.07 0.16 20.75
N LYS A 255 -20.74 0.48 22.00
CA LYS A 255 -21.05 1.78 22.63
C LYS A 255 -20.05 2.87 22.27
N GLU A 256 -18.85 2.48 21.88
CA GLU A 256 -17.74 3.39 21.54
C GLU A 256 -17.76 3.75 20.05
N ILE A 257 -18.52 4.77 19.71
CA ILE A 257 -18.75 5.22 18.32
C ILE A 257 -18.38 6.67 18.11
N LEU A 258 -17.98 7.01 16.90
CA LEU A 258 -17.61 8.37 16.48
C LEU A 258 -18.46 8.80 15.27
N PRO A 259 -18.96 10.06 15.25
CA PRO A 259 -19.69 10.57 14.08
C PRO A 259 -18.76 10.76 12.89
N ILE A 260 -19.17 10.30 11.72
CA ILE A 260 -18.55 10.61 10.44
C ILE A 260 -19.03 12.00 10.04
N ARG A 261 -18.11 12.97 10.06
CA ARG A 261 -18.42 14.36 9.68
C ARG A 261 -17.88 14.62 8.29
N PRO A 262 -18.73 14.66 7.25
CA PRO A 262 -18.29 14.98 5.89
C PRO A 262 -17.68 16.39 5.87
N ASN A 263 -16.72 16.60 4.99
CA ASN A 263 -16.05 17.90 4.73
C ASN A 263 -15.26 18.51 5.90
N ARG A 264 -14.95 17.75 6.95
CA ARG A 264 -14.06 18.26 8.00
C ARG A 264 -12.60 18.23 7.50
N GLN A 265 -12.11 19.37 7.06
CA GLN A 265 -10.69 19.58 6.76
C GLN A 265 -10.00 20.17 8.00
N ASN A 266 -8.93 19.53 8.46
CA ASN A 266 -8.04 20.09 9.45
C ASN A 266 -6.75 20.50 8.74
N GLU A 267 -6.37 21.77 8.85
CA GLU A 267 -5.07 22.21 8.35
C GLU A 267 -3.94 21.37 8.97
N ARG A 268 -3.11 20.84 8.11
CA ARG A 268 -1.97 20.04 8.52
C ARG A 268 -0.87 20.98 9.03
N LYS A 269 -0.74 21.15 10.33
CA LYS A 269 0.42 21.82 10.90
C LYS A 269 1.67 20.99 10.54
N VAL A 270 2.44 21.45 9.57
CA VAL A 270 3.72 20.85 9.19
C VAL A 270 4.70 21.15 10.32
N LYS A 271 4.85 20.23 11.27
CA LYS A 271 5.98 20.26 12.20
C LYS A 271 7.20 19.74 11.45
N ALA A 272 8.35 20.38 11.66
CA ALA A 272 9.63 19.88 11.16
C ALA A 272 9.77 18.41 11.58
N LYS A 273 10.03 17.53 10.61
CA LYS A 273 10.26 16.10 10.86
C LYS A 273 11.57 15.97 11.63
N SER A 274 11.53 15.82 12.93
CA SER A 274 12.66 15.17 13.60
C SER A 274 12.70 13.71 13.14
N PRO A 275 13.87 13.13 12.86
CA PRO A 275 13.98 11.72 12.57
C PRO A 275 13.41 10.96 13.77
N VAL A 276 12.29 10.28 13.58
CA VAL A 276 11.69 9.46 14.63
C VAL A 276 12.52 8.21 14.69
N SER A 277 13.52 8.20 15.59
CA SER A 277 14.15 6.98 16.04
C SER A 277 13.15 6.18 16.88
N PHE A 278 13.19 4.86 16.78
CA PHE A 278 12.45 4.01 17.71
C PHE A 278 12.88 4.35 19.14
N ASN A 279 11.92 4.65 20.00
CA ASN A 279 12.17 4.91 21.41
C ASN A 279 12.14 3.58 22.16
N TYR A 280 13.24 3.28 22.88
CA TYR A 280 13.25 2.18 23.83
C TYR A 280 12.60 2.64 25.14
N ARG A 281 11.77 1.78 25.72
CA ARG A 281 11.35 1.99 27.12
C ARG A 281 12.52 1.63 28.02
N TYR A 282 12.86 2.55 28.90
CA TYR A 282 13.72 2.27 30.04
C TYR A 282 12.76 1.85 31.16
N ASP A 283 13.02 0.69 31.77
CA ASP A 283 12.31 0.24 32.98
C ASP A 283 12.64 1.14 34.16
#